data_a171fcba54bfbeb7bb5eb8cde3bce9ef
#
_entry.id   a171fcba54bfbeb7bb5eb8cde3bce9ef
#
_cell.length_a   1.000
_cell.length_b   1.000
_cell.length_c   1.000
_cell.angle_alpha   90.00
_cell.angle_beta   90.00
_cell.angle_gamma   90.00
#
_symmetry.space_group_name_H-M   'P 1'
#
loop_
_entity.id
_entity.type
_entity.pdbx_description
1 polymer ?
#
loop_
_entity_poly.entity_id
_entity_poly.type
_entity_poly.pdbx_seq_one_letter_code
_entity_poly.pdbx_strand_id
1 'polypeptide(L)'
;MGALEKLFYSPVGHAVANRAGLADPPTLRRGRAWPKGAIVLAPLGASTLAAETLSLLGREVSAPIVDAPAGTPPGYGTRIGALVVDATDVATIAGLEDLRAVLRPAVRALEGSGRIVIVARAAAGDWEAQAMSRALDGINRTVGKELRRGATTNLIYVTPDLVASDLVSTLGFLLHGRSAFVDGQAWHVHGAGETIDHLADQPLAGKVVVVTGAARGIGAAIARTLARDGASIVAVDIPAAGESLAAVANEVGGTAVQLDITAADAGAIVARHVAGRGESLYGVVHCAGITRDKMLVNTDADRWGSVLDVNLVAQMRINEVLLDPAVAGSVTDGGRIIGIASTSGLAGNKGQANYAASKAGVVGLVEAMAPDLASRSITVNAVAPGFIETAMTARIPFVQREIFRRTNSLSQGGHPEDVAETIGYLLDPASGGVNGQVVRVCGQNLVGA
;
A
#
# COMPACT_ATOMS: atom_id res chain seq x y z
N MET A 1 -9.63 -24.76 -14.20
CA MET A 1 -10.95 -24.39 -13.63
C MET A 1 -11.73 -25.67 -13.34
N GLY A 2 -12.19 -25.84 -12.09
CA GLY A 2 -13.07 -26.94 -11.69
C GLY A 2 -14.47 -26.80 -12.27
N ALA A 3 -15.26 -27.89 -12.26
CA ALA A 3 -16.63 -27.90 -12.81
C ALA A 3 -17.53 -26.82 -12.16
N LEU A 4 -17.42 -26.63 -10.86
CA LEU A 4 -18.17 -25.63 -10.09
C LEU A 4 -17.78 -24.19 -10.46
N GLU A 5 -16.50 -23.97 -10.73
CA GLU A 5 -15.96 -22.67 -11.17
C GLU A 5 -16.44 -22.34 -12.59
N LYS A 6 -16.45 -23.33 -13.50
CA LYS A 6 -17.02 -23.17 -14.86
C LYS A 6 -18.52 -22.86 -14.81
N LEU A 7 -19.26 -23.51 -13.92
CA LEU A 7 -20.70 -23.26 -13.75
C LEU A 7 -20.94 -21.85 -13.22
N PHE A 8 -20.17 -21.42 -12.21
CA PHE A 8 -20.31 -20.08 -11.60
C PHE A 8 -20.04 -18.96 -12.62
N TYR A 9 -19.02 -19.09 -13.45
CA TYR A 9 -18.69 -18.12 -14.50
C TYR A 9 -19.44 -18.33 -15.82
N SER A 10 -20.40 -19.26 -15.87
CA SER A 10 -21.30 -19.38 -17.01
C SER A 10 -22.35 -18.25 -17.01
N PRO A 11 -22.98 -17.94 -18.16
CA PRO A 11 -24.05 -16.94 -18.21
C PRO A 11 -25.19 -17.20 -17.20
N VAL A 12 -25.52 -18.47 -16.98
CA VAL A 12 -26.55 -18.89 -16.01
C VAL A 12 -26.04 -18.67 -14.57
N GLY A 13 -24.79 -19.04 -14.28
CA GLY A 13 -24.18 -18.84 -12.98
C GLY A 13 -24.08 -17.35 -12.62
N HIS A 14 -23.69 -16.51 -13.56
CA HIS A 14 -23.69 -15.05 -13.41
C HIS A 14 -25.09 -14.48 -13.11
N ALA A 15 -26.11 -14.94 -13.84
CA ALA A 15 -27.49 -14.48 -13.59
C ALA A 15 -27.97 -14.88 -12.20
N VAL A 16 -27.64 -16.08 -11.72
CA VAL A 16 -27.96 -16.54 -10.36
C VAL A 16 -27.17 -15.76 -9.31
N ALA A 17 -25.87 -15.56 -9.52
CA ALA A 17 -25.01 -14.79 -8.61
C ALA A 17 -25.50 -13.33 -8.46
N ASN A 18 -25.84 -12.68 -9.57
CA ASN A 18 -26.40 -11.32 -9.56
C ASN A 18 -27.73 -11.22 -8.78
N ARG A 19 -28.62 -12.21 -8.96
CA ARG A 19 -29.88 -12.28 -8.18
C ARG A 19 -29.65 -12.55 -6.69
N ALA A 20 -28.57 -13.24 -6.34
CA ALA A 20 -28.14 -13.48 -4.96
C ALA A 20 -27.36 -12.29 -4.36
N GLY A 21 -27.27 -11.15 -5.06
CA GLY A 21 -26.53 -9.96 -4.60
C GLY A 21 -25.02 -10.04 -4.81
N LEU A 22 -24.54 -11.05 -5.54
CA LEU A 22 -23.11 -11.24 -5.90
C LEU A 22 -22.85 -10.63 -7.28
N ALA A 23 -23.01 -9.31 -7.39
CA ALA A 23 -22.75 -8.59 -8.63
C ALA A 23 -21.29 -8.75 -9.09
N ASP A 24 -21.07 -8.60 -10.39
CA ASP A 24 -19.71 -8.59 -10.95
C ASP A 24 -18.88 -7.45 -10.34
N PRO A 25 -17.62 -7.73 -9.99
CA PRO A 25 -16.76 -6.70 -9.42
C PRO A 25 -16.49 -5.59 -10.46
N PRO A 26 -16.40 -4.34 -10.00
CA PRO A 26 -16.09 -3.23 -10.90
C PRO A 26 -14.68 -3.37 -11.49
N THR A 27 -14.52 -2.94 -12.74
CA THR A 27 -13.17 -2.77 -13.32
C THR A 27 -12.48 -1.60 -12.63
N LEU A 28 -11.32 -1.87 -12.00
CA LEU A 28 -10.53 -0.83 -11.34
C LEU A 28 -9.63 -0.12 -12.35
N ARG A 29 -9.54 1.21 -12.22
CA ARG A 29 -8.52 2.01 -12.90
C ARG A 29 -7.18 1.79 -12.22
N ARG A 30 -6.26 1.13 -12.90
CA ARG A 30 -4.90 0.80 -12.43
C ARG A 30 -3.83 1.60 -13.19
N GLY A 31 -2.61 1.57 -12.66
CA GLY A 31 -1.45 2.24 -13.26
C GLY A 31 -1.45 3.76 -13.09
N ARG A 32 -0.60 4.46 -13.84
CA ARG A 32 -0.36 5.91 -13.71
C ARG A 32 -1.45 6.76 -14.39
N ALA A 33 -2.70 6.36 -14.27
CA ALA A 33 -3.84 7.08 -14.84
C ALA A 33 -4.52 7.96 -13.79
N TRP A 34 -4.71 9.22 -14.11
CA TRP A 34 -5.50 10.17 -13.33
C TRP A 34 -7.00 9.88 -13.41
N PRO A 35 -7.83 10.38 -12.47
CA PRO A 35 -9.28 10.38 -12.61
C PRO A 35 -9.71 11.06 -13.91
N LYS A 36 -10.75 10.56 -14.56
CA LYS A 36 -11.24 11.11 -15.83
C LYS A 36 -12.11 12.36 -15.65
N GLY A 37 -12.86 12.41 -14.53
CA GLY A 37 -13.73 13.55 -14.20
C GLY A 37 -12.98 14.67 -13.48
N ALA A 38 -13.68 15.76 -13.19
CA ALA A 38 -13.15 16.89 -12.45
C ALA A 38 -12.60 16.48 -11.08
N ILE A 39 -11.53 17.12 -10.64
CA ILE A 39 -11.05 17.07 -9.26
C ILE A 39 -11.73 18.23 -8.54
N VAL A 40 -12.48 17.91 -7.51
CA VAL A 40 -13.15 18.90 -6.65
C VAL A 40 -12.28 19.10 -5.42
N LEU A 41 -12.02 20.36 -5.07
CA LEU A 41 -11.33 20.75 -3.83
C LEU A 41 -12.34 21.38 -2.87
N ALA A 42 -12.42 20.84 -1.66
CA ALA A 42 -13.26 21.34 -0.59
C ALA A 42 -12.39 21.80 0.60
N PRO A 43 -12.05 23.11 0.70
CA PRO A 43 -11.39 23.65 1.86
C PRO A 43 -12.39 23.79 3.01
N LEU A 44 -12.07 23.23 4.19
CA LEU A 44 -12.86 23.36 5.42
C LEU A 44 -12.13 24.28 6.41
N GLY A 45 -11.75 25.47 5.96
CA GLY A 45 -11.02 26.47 6.72
C GLY A 45 -10.23 27.41 5.82
N ALA A 46 -9.21 28.05 6.37
CA ALA A 46 -8.34 28.99 5.67
C ALA A 46 -7.09 28.36 5.04
N SER A 47 -6.84 27.09 5.32
CA SER A 47 -5.67 26.35 4.79
C SER A 47 -5.68 26.30 3.27
N THR A 48 -4.50 26.50 2.68
CA THR A 48 -4.24 26.40 1.24
C THR A 48 -3.43 25.16 0.87
N LEU A 49 -3.07 24.31 1.84
CA LEU A 49 -2.14 23.20 1.68
C LEU A 49 -2.53 22.26 0.53
N ALA A 50 -3.78 21.80 0.52
CA ALA A 50 -4.24 20.90 -0.54
C ALA A 50 -4.37 21.61 -1.90
N ALA A 51 -4.74 22.91 -1.91
CA ALA A 51 -4.79 23.72 -3.14
C ALA A 51 -3.42 23.87 -3.78
N GLU A 52 -2.43 24.27 -3.00
CA GLU A 52 -1.05 24.42 -3.44
C GLU A 52 -0.47 23.09 -3.91
N THR A 53 -0.72 21.99 -3.18
CA THR A 53 -0.30 20.64 -3.59
C THR A 53 -0.90 20.24 -4.95
N LEU A 54 -2.19 20.47 -5.17
CA LEU A 54 -2.85 20.17 -6.45
C LEU A 54 -2.33 21.05 -7.58
N SER A 55 -1.98 22.32 -7.27
CA SER A 55 -1.32 23.22 -8.23
C SER A 55 0.06 22.70 -8.64
N LEU A 56 0.88 22.24 -7.67
CA LEU A 56 2.19 21.61 -7.93
C LEU A 56 2.05 20.32 -8.77
N LEU A 57 0.96 19.57 -8.58
CA LEU A 57 0.61 18.40 -9.41
C LEU A 57 0.09 18.79 -10.81
N GLY A 58 -0.03 20.09 -11.13
CA GLY A 58 -0.59 20.57 -12.39
C GLY A 58 -2.06 20.20 -12.57
N ARG A 59 -2.83 20.16 -11.48
CA ARG A 59 -4.25 19.79 -11.52
C ARG A 59 -5.16 20.98 -11.35
N GLU A 60 -6.04 21.18 -12.33
CA GLU A 60 -7.15 22.12 -12.19
C GLU A 60 -8.20 21.57 -11.24
N VAL A 61 -8.79 22.44 -10.44
CA VAL A 61 -9.79 22.08 -9.44
C VAL A 61 -11.10 22.80 -9.67
N SER A 62 -12.20 22.15 -9.29
CA SER A 62 -13.54 22.73 -9.27
C SER A 62 -13.97 22.98 -7.84
N ALA A 63 -14.88 23.93 -7.64
CA ALA A 63 -15.45 24.22 -6.34
C ALA A 63 -16.36 23.07 -5.83
N PRO A 64 -16.44 22.86 -4.51
CA PRO A 64 -17.31 21.86 -3.94
C PRO A 64 -18.78 22.31 -4.00
N ILE A 65 -19.66 21.32 -4.05
CA ILE A 65 -21.08 21.52 -3.73
C ILE A 65 -21.27 21.18 -2.26
N VAL A 66 -21.82 22.11 -1.50
CA VAL A 66 -22.07 21.97 -0.06
C VAL A 66 -23.55 21.65 0.16
N ASP A 67 -23.81 20.59 0.91
CA ASP A 67 -25.16 20.17 1.26
C ASP A 67 -25.76 21.05 2.37
N ALA A 68 -27.05 21.32 2.28
CA ALA A 68 -27.76 21.94 3.40
C ALA A 68 -28.06 20.90 4.50
N PRO A 69 -28.27 21.34 5.76
CA PRO A 69 -28.52 20.41 6.87
C PRO A 69 -29.77 19.54 6.69
N ALA A 70 -30.74 19.99 5.91
CA ALA A 70 -31.96 19.24 5.62
C ALA A 70 -32.33 19.29 4.13
N GLY A 71 -32.94 18.20 3.65
CA GLY A 71 -33.43 18.10 2.28
C GLY A 71 -32.66 17.10 1.40
N THR A 72 -32.95 17.15 0.10
CA THR A 72 -32.23 16.36 -0.90
C THR A 72 -30.92 17.04 -1.19
N PRO A 73 -29.76 16.30 -1.12
CA PRO A 73 -28.45 16.90 -1.42
C PRO A 73 -28.41 17.41 -2.86
N PRO A 74 -27.84 18.59 -3.08
CA PRO A 74 -27.62 19.11 -4.42
C PRO A 74 -26.68 18.18 -5.19
N GLY A 75 -26.81 18.13 -6.52
CA GLY A 75 -26.01 17.26 -7.38
C GLY A 75 -25.01 18.07 -8.20
N TYR A 76 -23.87 17.46 -8.53
CA TYR A 76 -22.85 18.06 -9.40
C TYR A 76 -23.28 18.18 -10.88
N GLY A 77 -24.44 17.68 -11.25
CA GLY A 77 -24.87 17.66 -12.66
C GLY A 77 -24.07 16.70 -13.54
N THR A 78 -22.80 16.47 -13.27
CA THR A 78 -21.88 15.56 -13.95
C THR A 78 -21.19 14.64 -12.94
N ARG A 79 -20.49 13.60 -13.44
CA ARG A 79 -19.63 12.77 -12.59
C ARG A 79 -18.33 13.51 -12.28
N ILE A 80 -17.86 13.39 -11.03
CA ILE A 80 -16.56 13.91 -10.59
C ILE A 80 -15.56 12.80 -10.47
N GLY A 81 -14.30 13.06 -10.82
CA GLY A 81 -13.22 12.10 -10.78
C GLY A 81 -12.62 11.93 -9.39
N ALA A 82 -12.55 13.02 -8.63
CA ALA A 82 -12.07 12.98 -7.25
C ALA A 82 -12.67 14.11 -6.41
N LEU A 83 -12.70 13.91 -5.10
CA LEU A 83 -12.86 14.94 -4.08
C LEU A 83 -11.61 14.95 -3.20
N VAL A 84 -10.96 16.10 -3.07
CA VAL A 84 -9.92 16.37 -2.08
C VAL A 84 -10.50 17.33 -1.05
N VAL A 85 -10.48 16.92 0.20
CA VAL A 85 -10.96 17.76 1.32
C VAL A 85 -9.75 18.24 2.11
N ASP A 86 -9.56 19.55 2.18
CA ASP A 86 -8.59 20.15 3.10
C ASP A 86 -9.28 20.40 4.44
N ALA A 87 -9.09 19.50 5.37
CA ALA A 87 -9.62 19.53 6.73
C ALA A 87 -8.53 19.86 7.77
N THR A 88 -7.42 20.46 7.33
CA THR A 88 -6.26 20.74 8.23
C THR A 88 -6.59 21.75 9.31
N ASP A 89 -7.59 22.60 9.12
CA ASP A 89 -8.09 23.56 10.12
C ASP A 89 -9.27 23.04 10.94
N VAL A 90 -9.76 21.82 10.68
CA VAL A 90 -10.85 21.20 11.44
C VAL A 90 -10.28 20.61 12.72
N ALA A 91 -10.47 21.31 13.83
CA ALA A 91 -9.91 20.96 15.13
C ALA A 91 -10.93 20.44 16.14
N THR A 92 -12.25 20.59 15.87
CA THR A 92 -13.31 20.25 16.82
C THR A 92 -14.32 19.28 16.22
N ILE A 93 -15.06 18.58 17.08
CA ILE A 93 -16.12 17.66 16.68
C ILE A 93 -17.22 18.37 15.86
N ALA A 94 -17.49 19.64 16.15
CA ALA A 94 -18.48 20.43 15.40
C ALA A 94 -18.13 20.55 13.90
N GLY A 95 -16.84 20.63 13.56
CA GLY A 95 -16.38 20.69 12.15
C GLY A 95 -16.62 19.41 11.33
N LEU A 96 -17.02 18.31 11.97
CA LEU A 96 -17.43 17.09 11.24
C LEU A 96 -18.72 17.29 10.43
N GLU A 97 -19.54 18.28 10.78
CA GLU A 97 -20.72 18.63 9.98
C GLU A 97 -20.32 19.24 8.63
N ASP A 98 -19.30 20.09 8.60
CA ASP A 98 -18.77 20.65 7.36
C ASP A 98 -18.21 19.55 6.45
N LEU A 99 -17.51 18.58 7.03
CA LEU A 99 -17.04 17.39 6.30
C LEU A 99 -18.22 16.59 5.72
N ARG A 100 -19.27 16.32 6.51
CA ARG A 100 -20.48 15.65 6.04
C ARG A 100 -21.12 16.41 4.87
N ALA A 101 -21.19 17.73 4.97
CA ALA A 101 -21.85 18.59 4.00
C ALA A 101 -21.16 18.54 2.62
N VAL A 102 -19.84 18.37 2.54
CA VAL A 102 -19.11 18.22 1.27
C VAL A 102 -19.05 16.76 0.79
N LEU A 103 -18.99 15.78 1.69
CA LEU A 103 -18.94 14.36 1.33
C LEU A 103 -20.24 13.87 0.71
N ARG A 104 -21.38 14.22 1.28
CA ARG A 104 -22.70 13.68 0.88
C ARG A 104 -23.04 13.90 -0.60
N PRO A 105 -22.91 15.08 -1.20
CA PRO A 105 -23.11 15.25 -2.64
C PRO A 105 -22.01 14.57 -3.48
N ALA A 106 -20.76 14.58 -3.03
CA ALA A 106 -19.62 14.02 -3.77
C ALA A 106 -19.71 12.50 -3.88
N VAL A 107 -20.01 11.77 -2.80
CA VAL A 107 -20.18 10.30 -2.79
C VAL A 107 -21.18 9.85 -3.86
N ARG A 108 -22.26 10.60 -4.09
CA ARG A 108 -23.25 10.30 -5.12
C ARG A 108 -22.78 10.59 -6.54
N ALA A 109 -21.86 11.55 -6.69
CA ALA A 109 -21.38 12.03 -7.99
C ALA A 109 -20.11 11.35 -8.47
N LEU A 110 -19.39 10.60 -7.62
CA LEU A 110 -18.14 9.94 -8.01
C LEU A 110 -18.31 9.04 -9.22
N GLU A 111 -17.35 9.12 -10.15
CA GLU A 111 -17.24 8.20 -11.27
C GLU A 111 -16.74 6.82 -10.82
N GLY A 112 -16.70 5.86 -11.76
CA GLY A 112 -16.04 4.56 -11.52
C GLY A 112 -14.55 4.74 -11.26
N SER A 113 -14.03 4.10 -10.22
CA SER A 113 -12.67 4.27 -9.70
C SER A 113 -12.33 5.72 -9.30
N GLY A 114 -13.33 6.51 -8.87
CA GLY A 114 -13.12 7.84 -8.30
C GLY A 114 -12.34 7.79 -7.00
N ARG A 115 -11.87 8.94 -6.54
CA ARG A 115 -11.05 9.07 -5.33
C ARG A 115 -11.62 10.09 -4.36
N ILE A 116 -11.66 9.76 -3.07
CA ILE A 116 -11.81 10.75 -2.00
C ILE A 116 -10.51 10.75 -1.20
N VAL A 117 -9.92 11.92 -0.99
CA VAL A 117 -8.76 12.10 -0.13
C VAL A 117 -9.07 13.20 0.87
N ILE A 118 -9.00 12.88 2.15
CA ILE A 118 -9.14 13.84 3.23
C ILE A 118 -7.75 14.15 3.74
N VAL A 119 -7.37 15.42 3.80
CA VAL A 119 -6.11 15.89 4.39
C VAL A 119 -6.45 16.58 5.71
N ALA A 120 -5.85 16.13 6.80
CA ALA A 120 -6.11 16.64 8.14
C ALA A 120 -4.80 16.73 8.94
N ARG A 121 -4.77 17.54 10.00
CA ARG A 121 -3.61 17.55 10.90
C ARG A 121 -3.62 16.31 11.79
N ALA A 122 -2.42 15.78 12.04
CA ALA A 122 -2.24 14.77 13.07
C ALA A 122 -2.66 15.36 14.43
N ALA A 123 -3.39 14.57 15.21
CA ALA A 123 -3.87 15.03 16.51
C ALA A 123 -2.70 15.41 17.43
N ALA A 124 -2.71 16.65 17.85
CA ALA A 124 -1.84 17.17 18.91
C ALA A 124 -2.70 17.98 19.89
N GLY A 125 -2.49 17.79 21.17
CA GLY A 125 -3.21 18.58 22.19
C GLY A 125 -4.20 17.77 23.02
N ASP A 126 -5.40 18.31 23.21
CA ASP A 126 -6.38 17.81 24.14
C ASP A 126 -7.15 16.57 23.63
N TRP A 127 -8.04 16.08 24.47
CA TRP A 127 -8.87 14.91 24.19
C TRP A 127 -9.88 15.11 23.03
N GLU A 128 -10.39 16.35 22.82
CA GLU A 128 -11.28 16.64 21.71
C GLU A 128 -10.56 16.49 20.37
N ALA A 129 -9.34 17.03 20.25
CA ALA A 129 -8.50 16.88 19.07
C ALA A 129 -8.19 15.41 18.78
N GLN A 130 -7.89 14.62 19.82
CA GLN A 130 -7.66 13.18 19.69
C GLN A 130 -8.93 12.45 19.23
N ALA A 131 -10.08 12.77 19.82
CA ALA A 131 -11.37 12.17 19.46
C ALA A 131 -11.77 12.54 18.01
N MET A 132 -11.58 13.81 17.63
CA MET A 132 -11.84 14.30 16.27
C MET A 132 -10.96 13.57 15.22
N SER A 133 -9.67 13.43 15.48
CA SER A 133 -8.77 12.69 14.59
C SER A 133 -9.24 11.25 14.38
N ARG A 134 -9.60 10.54 15.46
CA ARG A 134 -10.14 9.18 15.33
C ARG A 134 -11.50 9.12 14.65
N ALA A 135 -12.33 10.14 14.82
CA ALA A 135 -13.62 10.26 14.11
C ALA A 135 -13.41 10.39 12.59
N LEU A 136 -12.40 11.15 12.14
CA LEU A 136 -12.05 11.26 10.72
C LEU A 136 -11.66 9.88 10.13
N ASP A 137 -10.87 9.09 10.84
CA ASP A 137 -10.51 7.74 10.39
C ASP A 137 -11.77 6.83 10.34
N GLY A 138 -12.66 6.92 11.32
CA GLY A 138 -13.94 6.22 11.31
C GLY A 138 -14.81 6.58 10.10
N ILE A 139 -14.90 7.88 9.77
CA ILE A 139 -15.62 8.38 8.59
C ILE A 139 -14.95 7.86 7.31
N ASN A 140 -13.64 8.02 7.18
CA ASN A 140 -12.86 7.54 6.05
C ASN A 140 -13.15 6.07 5.75
N ARG A 141 -13.05 5.20 6.76
CA ARG A 141 -13.32 3.76 6.62
C ARG A 141 -14.77 3.47 6.25
N THR A 142 -15.72 4.19 6.83
CA THR A 142 -17.15 3.99 6.54
C THR A 142 -17.47 4.41 5.11
N VAL A 143 -17.00 5.58 4.69
CA VAL A 143 -17.17 6.08 3.32
C VAL A 143 -16.61 5.09 2.30
N GLY A 144 -15.40 4.54 2.52
CA GLY A 144 -14.83 3.51 1.64
C GLY A 144 -15.73 2.30 1.46
N LYS A 145 -16.43 1.86 2.52
CA LYS A 145 -17.41 0.76 2.44
C LYS A 145 -18.72 1.12 1.73
N GLU A 146 -19.09 2.39 1.75
CA GLU A 146 -20.29 2.89 1.09
C GLU A 146 -20.07 3.24 -0.39
N LEU A 147 -18.80 3.52 -0.78
CA LEU A 147 -18.44 3.79 -2.15
C LEU A 147 -18.71 2.59 -3.06
N ARG A 148 -19.00 2.87 -4.31
CA ARG A 148 -19.30 1.86 -5.33
C ARG A 148 -18.41 2.04 -6.55
N ARG A 149 -18.49 1.09 -7.48
CA ARG A 149 -17.81 1.13 -8.78
C ARG A 149 -16.28 1.22 -8.67
N GLY A 150 -15.69 0.65 -7.62
CA GLY A 150 -14.24 0.67 -7.43
C GLY A 150 -13.66 2.02 -7.01
N ALA A 151 -14.49 2.94 -6.55
CA ALA A 151 -14.02 4.17 -5.92
C ALA A 151 -13.41 3.87 -4.55
N THR A 152 -12.43 4.67 -4.11
CA THR A 152 -11.72 4.52 -2.84
C THR A 152 -11.64 5.82 -2.08
N THR A 153 -11.46 5.74 -0.77
CA THR A 153 -11.19 6.87 0.09
C THR A 153 -9.95 6.63 0.93
N ASN A 154 -9.18 7.69 1.19
CA ASN A 154 -8.02 7.65 2.07
C ASN A 154 -7.92 8.94 2.87
N LEU A 155 -7.30 8.86 4.03
CA LEU A 155 -7.04 9.97 4.93
C LEU A 155 -5.55 10.20 5.02
N ILE A 156 -5.10 11.46 4.94
CA ILE A 156 -3.71 11.85 5.16
C ILE A 156 -3.65 12.74 6.40
N TYR A 157 -2.90 12.32 7.39
CA TYR A 157 -2.52 13.13 8.52
C TYR A 157 -1.18 13.82 8.23
N VAL A 158 -1.14 15.13 8.36
CA VAL A 158 0.06 15.96 8.14
C VAL A 158 0.54 16.57 9.45
N THR A 159 1.86 16.77 9.56
CA THR A 159 2.44 17.54 10.68
C THR A 159 2.21 19.05 10.48
N PRO A 160 2.26 19.86 11.56
CA PRO A 160 1.97 21.31 11.48
C PRO A 160 2.93 22.10 10.57
N ASP A 161 4.15 21.64 10.43
CA ASP A 161 5.25 22.25 9.66
C ASP A 161 5.33 21.78 8.21
N LEU A 162 4.44 20.85 7.80
CA LEU A 162 4.46 20.30 6.46
C LEU A 162 4.06 21.34 5.42
N VAL A 163 4.82 21.40 4.33
CA VAL A 163 4.56 22.26 3.17
C VAL A 163 3.99 21.49 2.00
N ALA A 164 3.41 22.20 1.04
CA ALA A 164 2.71 21.60 -0.09
C ALA A 164 3.58 20.62 -0.91
N SER A 165 4.87 20.90 -1.07
CA SER A 165 5.81 20.01 -1.79
C SER A 165 5.95 18.65 -1.13
N ASP A 166 5.93 18.56 0.20
CA ASP A 166 6.03 17.27 0.91
C ASP A 166 4.82 16.37 0.68
N LEU A 167 3.66 16.96 0.36
CA LEU A 167 2.40 16.23 0.17
C LEU A 167 2.20 15.74 -1.28
N VAL A 168 2.94 16.31 -2.25
CA VAL A 168 2.74 16.06 -3.69
C VAL A 168 2.79 14.57 -4.02
N SER A 169 3.78 13.84 -3.56
CA SER A 169 3.95 12.42 -3.87
C SER A 169 2.81 11.57 -3.31
N THR A 170 2.41 11.80 -2.05
CA THR A 170 1.34 11.04 -1.38
C THR A 170 -0.03 11.35 -1.99
N LEU A 171 -0.38 12.61 -2.15
CA LEU A 171 -1.65 13.02 -2.75
C LEU A 171 -1.73 12.53 -4.21
N GLY A 172 -0.64 12.68 -4.97
CA GLY A 172 -0.54 12.18 -6.34
C GLY A 172 -0.75 10.66 -6.42
N PHE A 173 -0.08 9.88 -5.57
CA PHE A 173 -0.25 8.43 -5.50
C PHE A 173 -1.71 8.04 -5.21
N LEU A 174 -2.35 8.68 -4.24
CA LEU A 174 -3.73 8.36 -3.85
C LEU A 174 -4.76 8.76 -4.91
N LEU A 175 -4.51 9.80 -5.70
CA LEU A 175 -5.36 10.19 -6.82
C LEU A 175 -5.15 9.30 -8.06
N HIS A 176 -3.95 8.73 -8.26
CA HIS A 176 -3.65 7.84 -9.37
C HIS A 176 -4.36 6.48 -9.28
N GLY A 177 -4.39 5.77 -10.42
CA GLY A 177 -4.76 4.36 -10.48
C GLY A 177 -3.75 3.42 -9.79
N ARG A 178 -2.54 3.89 -9.45
CA ARG A 178 -1.53 3.13 -8.67
C ARG A 178 -2.07 2.68 -7.32
N SER A 179 -2.94 3.47 -6.69
CA SER A 179 -3.58 3.16 -5.41
C SER A 179 -4.91 2.40 -5.54
N ALA A 180 -5.14 1.71 -6.66
CA ALA A 180 -6.44 1.09 -6.98
C ALA A 180 -6.98 0.14 -5.91
N PHE A 181 -6.11 -0.50 -5.14
CA PHE A 181 -6.49 -1.46 -4.10
C PHE A 181 -6.17 -0.97 -2.67
N VAL A 182 -5.82 0.31 -2.53
CA VAL A 182 -5.61 1.01 -1.26
C VAL A 182 -6.87 1.81 -0.93
N ASP A 183 -7.62 1.36 0.06
CA ASP A 183 -8.90 1.92 0.45
C ASP A 183 -9.05 1.96 1.97
N GLY A 184 -9.62 3.03 2.49
CA GLY A 184 -9.86 3.22 3.92
C GLY A 184 -8.59 3.33 4.77
N GLN A 185 -7.44 3.74 4.18
CA GLN A 185 -6.19 3.85 4.91
C GLN A 185 -5.98 5.26 5.47
N ALA A 186 -5.32 5.33 6.63
CA ALA A 186 -4.79 6.56 7.18
C ALA A 186 -3.27 6.60 6.96
N TRP A 187 -2.79 7.66 6.34
CA TRP A 187 -1.39 7.91 6.03
C TRP A 187 -0.87 9.02 6.93
N HIS A 188 0.33 8.88 7.45
CA HIS A 188 0.99 9.93 8.21
C HIS A 188 2.15 10.47 7.38
N VAL A 189 2.12 11.76 7.07
CA VAL A 189 3.13 12.42 6.26
C VAL A 189 3.80 13.50 7.09
N HIS A 190 5.12 13.43 7.15
CA HIS A 190 5.99 14.40 7.82
C HIS A 190 6.74 15.22 6.77
N GLY A 191 7.27 16.37 7.11
CA GLY A 191 8.16 17.11 6.23
C GLY A 191 9.41 16.27 5.90
N ALA A 192 9.73 16.14 4.62
CA ALA A 192 10.87 15.33 4.16
C ALA A 192 12.20 16.09 4.15
N GLY A 193 12.16 17.41 4.29
CA GLY A 193 13.34 18.27 4.38
C GLY A 193 14.16 18.44 3.09
N GLU A 194 13.81 17.74 2.02
CA GLU A 194 14.52 17.79 0.73
C GLU A 194 13.56 18.16 -0.40
N THR A 195 14.07 18.98 -1.33
CA THR A 195 13.34 19.30 -2.57
C THR A 195 13.63 18.20 -3.58
N ILE A 196 12.64 17.39 -3.91
CA ILE A 196 12.74 16.26 -4.85
C ILE A 196 11.79 16.51 -6.04
N ASP A 197 12.17 16.05 -7.24
CA ASP A 197 11.27 16.05 -8.39
C ASP A 197 10.15 15.02 -8.19
N HIS A 198 9.00 15.51 -7.74
CA HIS A 198 7.83 14.71 -7.45
C HIS A 198 7.10 14.16 -8.69
N LEU A 199 7.49 14.60 -9.90
CA LEU A 199 6.83 14.27 -11.16
C LEU A 199 7.71 13.44 -12.11
N ALA A 200 8.85 12.95 -11.62
CA ALA A 200 9.76 12.14 -12.42
C ALA A 200 9.06 10.87 -12.95
N ASP A 201 9.21 10.61 -14.24
CA ASP A 201 8.70 9.37 -14.85
C ASP A 201 9.42 8.13 -14.34
N GLN A 202 10.70 8.27 -14.01
CA GLN A 202 11.55 7.22 -13.46
C GLN A 202 12.17 7.66 -12.13
N PRO A 203 11.39 7.72 -11.03
CA PRO A 203 11.85 8.24 -9.75
C PRO A 203 12.98 7.42 -9.11
N LEU A 204 13.15 6.17 -9.56
CA LEU A 204 14.18 5.26 -9.07
C LEU A 204 15.40 5.15 -10.03
N ALA A 205 15.53 6.06 -11.00
CA ALA A 205 16.67 6.06 -11.90
C ALA A 205 18.01 6.14 -11.13
N GLY A 206 18.93 5.24 -11.44
CA GLY A 206 20.23 5.13 -10.76
C GLY A 206 20.17 4.54 -9.35
N LYS A 207 19.03 4.05 -8.88
CA LYS A 207 18.88 3.39 -7.58
C LYS A 207 18.96 1.87 -7.73
N VAL A 208 19.73 1.22 -6.85
CA VAL A 208 19.81 -0.25 -6.78
C VAL A 208 18.85 -0.73 -5.70
N VAL A 209 17.98 -1.68 -6.05
CA VAL A 209 17.03 -2.27 -5.12
C VAL A 209 17.12 -3.79 -5.12
N VAL A 210 17.27 -4.36 -3.94
CA VAL A 210 17.19 -5.81 -3.70
C VAL A 210 15.74 -6.21 -3.46
N VAL A 211 15.27 -7.24 -4.15
CA VAL A 211 13.93 -7.83 -3.93
C VAL A 211 14.08 -9.32 -3.62
N THR A 212 13.75 -9.73 -2.40
CA THR A 212 13.72 -11.14 -2.03
C THR A 212 12.39 -11.80 -2.39
N GLY A 213 12.40 -13.10 -2.73
CA GLY A 213 11.21 -13.80 -3.22
C GLY A 213 10.78 -13.35 -4.62
N ALA A 214 11.74 -12.93 -5.45
CA ALA A 214 11.50 -12.24 -6.73
C ALA A 214 11.09 -13.15 -7.90
N ALA A 215 11.21 -14.48 -7.75
CA ALA A 215 10.99 -15.41 -8.86
C ALA A 215 9.53 -15.45 -9.36
N ARG A 216 8.54 -15.06 -8.56
CA ARG A 216 7.10 -15.16 -8.91
C ARG A 216 6.20 -14.28 -8.05
N GLY A 217 4.92 -14.22 -8.45
CA GLY A 217 3.85 -13.58 -7.67
C GLY A 217 4.14 -12.11 -7.35
N ILE A 218 3.98 -11.72 -6.10
CA ILE A 218 4.16 -10.34 -5.64
C ILE A 218 5.61 -9.88 -5.87
N GLY A 219 6.62 -10.71 -5.54
CA GLY A 219 8.02 -10.33 -5.71
C GLY A 219 8.41 -10.06 -7.15
N ALA A 220 7.93 -10.87 -8.09
CA ALA A 220 8.16 -10.64 -9.52
C ALA A 220 7.44 -9.37 -10.02
N ALA A 221 6.22 -9.09 -9.54
CA ALA A 221 5.51 -7.85 -9.85
C ALA A 221 6.24 -6.62 -9.29
N ILE A 222 6.81 -6.72 -8.08
CA ILE A 222 7.65 -5.68 -7.49
C ILE A 222 8.86 -5.42 -8.38
N ALA A 223 9.62 -6.45 -8.75
CA ALA A 223 10.79 -6.30 -9.61
C ALA A 223 10.46 -5.58 -10.93
N ARG A 224 9.36 -5.95 -11.59
CA ARG A 224 8.88 -5.30 -12.82
C ARG A 224 8.49 -3.84 -12.60
N THR A 225 7.75 -3.56 -11.54
CA THR A 225 7.28 -2.20 -11.22
C THR A 225 8.46 -1.28 -10.94
N LEU A 226 9.42 -1.72 -10.13
CA LEU A 226 10.58 -0.93 -9.77
C LEU A 226 11.53 -0.72 -10.96
N ALA A 227 11.71 -1.73 -11.82
CA ALA A 227 12.49 -1.59 -13.06
C ALA A 227 11.82 -0.60 -14.03
N ARG A 228 10.50 -0.64 -14.19
CA ARG A 228 9.74 0.38 -14.95
C ARG A 228 10.01 1.77 -14.40
N ASP A 229 10.11 1.90 -13.09
CA ASP A 229 10.35 3.17 -12.39
C ASP A 229 11.84 3.56 -12.36
N GLY A 230 12.72 2.81 -13.07
CA GLY A 230 14.12 3.14 -13.32
C GLY A 230 15.13 2.45 -12.41
N ALA A 231 14.70 1.60 -11.46
CA ALA A 231 15.62 0.92 -10.55
C ALA A 231 16.43 -0.18 -11.23
N SER A 232 17.70 -0.33 -10.81
CA SER A 232 18.52 -1.51 -11.07
C SER A 232 18.15 -2.61 -10.07
N ILE A 233 17.67 -3.76 -10.56
CA ILE A 233 17.12 -4.81 -9.70
C ILE A 233 18.12 -5.91 -9.42
N VAL A 234 18.30 -6.23 -8.14
CA VAL A 234 18.94 -7.46 -7.67
C VAL A 234 17.82 -8.40 -7.19
N ALA A 235 17.46 -9.34 -8.03
CA ALA A 235 16.40 -10.32 -7.75
C ALA A 235 16.97 -11.51 -6.97
N VAL A 236 16.41 -11.82 -5.80
CA VAL A 236 16.87 -12.88 -4.90
C VAL A 236 15.75 -13.91 -4.70
N ASP A 237 16.07 -15.17 -4.88
CA ASP A 237 15.19 -16.30 -4.52
C ASP A 237 16.01 -17.58 -4.29
N ILE A 238 15.40 -18.60 -3.72
CA ILE A 238 16.05 -19.89 -3.45
C ILE A 238 16.53 -20.56 -4.75
N PRO A 239 17.60 -21.40 -4.70
CA PRO A 239 18.11 -22.11 -5.88
C PRO A 239 17.05 -22.92 -6.63
N ALA A 240 16.10 -23.52 -5.92
CA ALA A 240 15.00 -24.28 -6.51
C ALA A 240 14.08 -23.46 -7.43
N ALA A 241 14.09 -22.10 -7.31
CA ALA A 241 13.36 -21.18 -8.18
C ALA A 241 14.25 -20.52 -9.26
N GLY A 242 15.48 -21.01 -9.45
CA GLY A 242 16.53 -20.38 -10.24
C GLY A 242 16.14 -20.06 -11.69
N GLU A 243 15.44 -20.96 -12.37
CA GLU A 243 14.95 -20.72 -13.74
C GLU A 243 13.96 -19.56 -13.80
N SER A 244 12.94 -19.56 -12.93
CA SER A 244 11.95 -18.48 -12.86
C SER A 244 12.59 -17.16 -12.42
N LEU A 245 13.56 -17.21 -11.50
CA LEU A 245 14.30 -16.04 -11.05
C LEU A 245 15.13 -15.44 -12.20
N ALA A 246 15.83 -16.26 -12.96
CA ALA A 246 16.60 -15.81 -14.12
C ALA A 246 15.68 -15.20 -15.21
N ALA A 247 14.51 -15.79 -15.43
CA ALA A 247 13.53 -15.23 -16.36
C ALA A 247 13.08 -13.82 -15.95
N VAL A 248 12.74 -13.61 -14.67
CA VAL A 248 12.37 -12.28 -14.15
C VAL A 248 13.55 -11.31 -14.23
N ALA A 249 14.75 -11.72 -13.81
CA ALA A 249 15.93 -10.85 -13.85
C ALA A 249 16.26 -10.40 -15.29
N ASN A 250 16.19 -11.32 -16.26
CA ASN A 250 16.40 -10.99 -17.67
C ASN A 250 15.32 -10.03 -18.21
N GLU A 251 14.04 -10.27 -17.85
CA GLU A 251 12.92 -9.43 -18.27
C GLU A 251 13.10 -7.96 -17.83
N VAL A 252 13.61 -7.77 -16.61
CA VAL A 252 13.77 -6.43 -16.01
C VAL A 252 15.16 -5.82 -16.22
N GLY A 253 16.05 -6.49 -16.96
CA GLY A 253 17.43 -6.06 -17.14
C GLY A 253 18.25 -6.05 -15.84
N GLY A 254 17.83 -6.80 -14.84
CA GLY A 254 18.46 -6.91 -13.52
C GLY A 254 19.43 -8.09 -13.39
N THR A 255 19.77 -8.44 -12.15
CA THR A 255 20.60 -9.61 -11.84
C THR A 255 19.90 -10.58 -10.92
N ALA A 256 20.22 -11.88 -11.07
CA ALA A 256 19.67 -12.96 -10.25
C ALA A 256 20.70 -13.45 -9.23
N VAL A 257 20.28 -13.54 -7.96
CA VAL A 257 21.08 -14.14 -6.89
C VAL A 257 20.29 -15.33 -6.31
N GLN A 258 20.75 -16.54 -6.61
CA GLN A 258 20.18 -17.76 -6.04
C GLN A 258 20.67 -17.94 -4.60
N LEU A 259 19.82 -17.68 -3.63
CA LEU A 259 20.16 -17.61 -2.22
C LEU A 259 19.00 -18.07 -1.35
N ASP A 260 19.26 -18.98 -0.42
CA ASP A 260 18.36 -19.19 0.70
C ASP A 260 18.60 -18.08 1.74
N ILE A 261 17.60 -17.20 1.91
CA ILE A 261 17.73 -16.06 2.82
C ILE A 261 17.85 -16.44 4.29
N THR A 262 17.59 -17.71 4.66
CA THR A 262 17.78 -18.21 6.02
C THR A 262 19.24 -18.57 6.32
N ALA A 263 20.11 -18.58 5.32
CA ALA A 263 21.55 -18.79 5.50
C ALA A 263 22.14 -17.68 6.40
N ALA A 264 23.07 -18.05 7.28
CA ALA A 264 23.64 -17.12 8.24
C ALA A 264 24.41 -15.95 7.59
N ASP A 265 24.96 -16.17 6.40
CA ASP A 265 25.73 -15.19 5.63
C ASP A 265 24.93 -14.52 4.49
N ALA A 266 23.59 -14.68 4.48
CA ALA A 266 22.74 -14.17 3.42
C ALA A 266 22.92 -12.65 3.18
N GLY A 267 22.97 -11.84 4.24
CA GLY A 267 23.21 -10.40 4.15
C GLY A 267 24.56 -10.09 3.53
N ALA A 268 25.62 -10.81 3.91
CA ALA A 268 26.97 -10.63 3.38
C ALA A 268 27.08 -11.04 1.88
N ILE A 269 26.33 -12.05 1.45
CA ILE A 269 26.27 -12.45 0.04
C ILE A 269 25.61 -11.35 -0.79
N VAL A 270 24.49 -10.80 -0.32
CA VAL A 270 23.79 -9.69 -0.98
C VAL A 270 24.68 -8.46 -1.07
N ALA A 271 25.29 -8.04 0.05
CA ALA A 271 26.19 -6.88 0.09
C ALA A 271 27.35 -7.03 -0.89
N ARG A 272 28.04 -8.18 -0.88
CA ARG A 272 29.15 -8.47 -1.84
C ARG A 272 28.71 -8.44 -3.29
N HIS A 273 27.50 -8.91 -3.60
CA HIS A 273 26.97 -8.88 -4.96
C HIS A 273 26.77 -7.42 -5.44
N VAL A 274 26.22 -6.56 -4.60
CA VAL A 274 26.03 -5.13 -4.90
C VAL A 274 27.38 -4.42 -5.04
N ALA A 275 28.28 -4.59 -4.06
CA ALA A 275 29.61 -3.97 -4.07
C ALA A 275 30.47 -4.43 -5.27
N GLY A 276 30.39 -5.72 -5.65
CA GLY A 276 31.12 -6.28 -6.78
C GLY A 276 30.73 -5.68 -8.14
N ARG A 277 29.60 -4.97 -8.21
CA ARG A 277 29.15 -4.21 -9.37
C ARG A 277 29.57 -2.73 -9.34
N GLY A 278 30.25 -2.30 -8.28
CA GLY A 278 30.60 -0.90 -8.05
C GLY A 278 29.39 -0.04 -7.71
N GLU A 279 28.31 -0.63 -7.22
CA GLU A 279 27.05 0.03 -6.90
C GLU A 279 26.86 0.17 -5.39
N SER A 280 25.98 1.09 -4.97
CA SER A 280 25.53 1.25 -3.61
C SER A 280 24.05 0.89 -3.50
N LEU A 281 23.64 0.26 -2.42
CA LEU A 281 22.28 -0.19 -2.21
C LEU A 281 21.39 0.99 -1.75
N TYR A 282 20.34 1.25 -2.50
CA TYR A 282 19.33 2.23 -2.12
C TYR A 282 18.19 1.60 -1.32
N GLY A 283 17.70 0.44 -1.72
CA GLY A 283 16.54 -0.14 -1.09
C GLY A 283 16.52 -1.65 -1.00
N VAL A 284 15.82 -2.15 0.01
CA VAL A 284 15.57 -3.58 0.22
C VAL A 284 14.08 -3.84 0.36
N VAL A 285 13.56 -4.79 -0.42
CA VAL A 285 12.19 -5.29 -0.28
C VAL A 285 12.23 -6.74 0.19
N HIS A 286 11.83 -6.96 1.43
CA HIS A 286 11.73 -8.29 2.04
C HIS A 286 10.39 -8.94 1.65
N CYS A 287 10.31 -9.51 0.43
CA CYS A 287 9.08 -10.13 -0.07
C CYS A 287 9.07 -11.66 0.02
N ALA A 288 10.22 -12.30 0.27
CA ALA A 288 10.26 -13.75 0.49
C ALA A 288 9.40 -14.15 1.70
N GLY A 289 8.65 -15.23 1.55
CA GLY A 289 7.81 -15.72 2.63
C GLY A 289 7.14 -17.03 2.30
N ILE A 290 6.83 -17.78 3.35
CA ILE A 290 6.14 -19.07 3.27
C ILE A 290 4.94 -19.12 4.22
N THR A 291 4.03 -20.05 3.95
CA THR A 291 2.95 -20.44 4.87
C THR A 291 3.07 -21.93 5.19
N ARG A 292 2.69 -22.31 6.41
CA ARG A 292 2.59 -23.70 6.89
C ARG A 292 1.34 -23.82 7.75
N ASP A 293 0.19 -23.55 7.14
CA ASP A 293 -1.10 -23.40 7.81
C ASP A 293 -1.52 -24.70 8.51
N LYS A 294 -1.81 -24.60 9.81
CA LYS A 294 -2.34 -25.65 10.64
C LYS A 294 -2.97 -25.05 11.90
N MET A 295 -4.04 -25.66 12.40
CA MET A 295 -4.55 -25.28 13.73
C MET A 295 -3.45 -25.38 14.77
N LEU A 296 -3.36 -24.39 15.68
CA LEU A 296 -2.28 -24.31 16.67
C LEU A 296 -2.07 -25.63 17.45
N VAL A 297 -3.16 -26.28 17.84
CA VAL A 297 -3.13 -27.57 18.55
C VAL A 297 -2.44 -28.68 17.75
N ASN A 298 -2.32 -28.55 16.44
CA ASN A 298 -1.69 -29.52 15.54
C ASN A 298 -0.43 -28.99 14.86
N THR A 299 0.11 -27.85 15.31
CA THR A 299 1.32 -27.25 14.75
C THR A 299 2.53 -27.80 15.49
N ASP A 300 3.43 -28.44 14.75
CA ASP A 300 4.72 -28.92 15.27
C ASP A 300 5.80 -27.81 15.26
N ALA A 301 6.93 -28.08 15.93
CA ALA A 301 8.03 -27.14 16.05
C ALA A 301 8.65 -26.75 14.69
N ASP A 302 8.73 -27.71 13.75
CA ASP A 302 9.32 -27.46 12.42
C ASP A 302 8.46 -26.53 11.59
N ARG A 303 7.14 -26.74 11.59
CA ARG A 303 6.19 -25.81 10.92
C ARG A 303 6.21 -24.43 11.55
N TRP A 304 6.31 -24.37 12.87
CA TRP A 304 6.39 -23.11 13.59
C TRP A 304 7.68 -22.37 13.27
N GLY A 305 8.82 -23.01 13.49
CA GLY A 305 10.15 -22.42 13.33
C GLY A 305 10.44 -21.98 11.89
N SER A 306 10.15 -22.84 10.91
CA SER A 306 10.43 -22.53 9.51
C SER A 306 9.70 -21.27 9.01
N VAL A 307 8.47 -21.02 9.45
CA VAL A 307 7.73 -19.81 9.06
C VAL A 307 8.33 -18.56 9.72
N LEU A 308 8.68 -18.62 11.00
CA LEU A 308 9.32 -17.51 11.68
C LEU A 308 10.70 -17.22 11.10
N ASP A 309 11.47 -18.25 10.80
CA ASP A 309 12.84 -18.11 10.27
C ASP A 309 12.84 -17.39 8.91
N VAL A 310 12.01 -17.86 7.96
CA VAL A 310 11.94 -17.27 6.61
C VAL A 310 11.27 -15.89 6.64
N ASN A 311 10.12 -15.75 7.32
CA ASN A 311 9.31 -14.55 7.18
C ASN A 311 9.76 -13.39 8.06
N LEU A 312 10.53 -13.65 9.13
CA LEU A 312 10.90 -12.64 10.12
C LEU A 312 12.40 -12.63 10.43
N VAL A 313 12.96 -13.75 10.90
CA VAL A 313 14.35 -13.79 11.38
C VAL A 313 15.34 -13.50 10.26
N ALA A 314 15.10 -14.04 9.06
CA ALA A 314 15.95 -13.79 7.89
C ALA A 314 16.03 -12.29 7.54
N GLN A 315 14.92 -11.55 7.63
CA GLN A 315 14.92 -10.10 7.41
C GLN A 315 15.80 -9.37 8.43
N MET A 316 15.71 -9.76 9.70
CA MET A 316 16.52 -9.15 10.78
C MET A 316 18.02 -9.35 10.51
N ARG A 317 18.45 -10.59 10.23
CA ARG A 317 19.84 -10.91 9.94
C ARG A 317 20.39 -10.18 8.70
N ILE A 318 19.59 -10.09 7.65
CA ILE A 318 19.97 -9.36 6.43
C ILE A 318 20.12 -7.87 6.74
N ASN A 319 19.17 -7.29 7.48
CA ASN A 319 19.21 -5.88 7.85
C ASN A 319 20.40 -5.55 8.75
N GLU A 320 20.78 -6.41 9.71
CA GLU A 320 21.97 -6.23 10.55
C GLU A 320 23.23 -5.99 9.69
N VAL A 321 23.38 -6.72 8.59
CA VAL A 321 24.54 -6.56 7.68
C VAL A 321 24.36 -5.37 6.75
N LEU A 322 23.18 -5.24 6.12
CA LEU A 322 22.94 -4.22 5.09
C LEU A 322 22.79 -2.80 5.65
N LEU A 323 22.55 -2.64 6.94
CA LEU A 323 22.49 -1.32 7.61
C LEU A 323 23.82 -0.89 8.20
N ASP A 324 24.81 -1.76 8.30
CA ASP A 324 26.14 -1.39 8.76
C ASP A 324 26.88 -0.59 7.66
N PRO A 325 27.16 0.70 7.88
CA PRO A 325 27.83 1.55 6.88
C PRO A 325 29.28 1.14 6.61
N ALA A 326 29.88 0.32 7.47
CA ALA A 326 31.22 -0.24 7.23
C ALA A 326 31.23 -1.38 6.20
N VAL A 327 30.06 -1.94 5.89
CA VAL A 327 29.94 -3.03 4.91
C VAL A 327 29.78 -2.44 3.51
N ALA A 328 30.71 -2.78 2.62
CA ALA A 328 30.60 -2.39 1.22
C ALA A 328 29.35 -3.00 0.57
N GLY A 329 28.57 -2.18 -0.12
CA GLY A 329 27.27 -2.57 -0.70
C GLY A 329 26.09 -2.54 0.29
N SER A 330 26.29 -1.91 1.46
CA SER A 330 25.22 -1.62 2.43
C SER A 330 24.27 -0.53 1.92
N VAL A 331 23.16 -0.36 2.65
CA VAL A 331 22.15 0.67 2.36
C VAL A 331 22.72 2.06 2.65
N THR A 332 22.64 2.93 1.65
CA THR A 332 23.05 4.35 1.77
C THR A 332 22.08 5.16 2.62
N ASP A 333 22.57 6.30 3.11
CA ASP A 333 21.68 7.29 3.71
C ASP A 333 20.62 7.76 2.70
N GLY A 334 19.43 8.08 3.17
CA GLY A 334 18.27 8.30 2.33
C GLY A 334 17.65 7.02 1.75
N GLY A 335 18.11 5.84 2.15
CA GLY A 335 17.65 4.54 1.66
C GLY A 335 16.24 4.16 2.12
N ARG A 336 15.76 3.01 1.64
CA ARG A 336 14.39 2.52 1.87
C ARG A 336 14.37 1.05 2.24
N ILE A 337 13.66 0.68 3.30
CA ILE A 337 13.44 -0.71 3.70
C ILE A 337 11.95 -1.00 3.71
N ILE A 338 11.52 -2.00 2.97
CA ILE A 338 10.12 -2.37 2.86
C ILE A 338 9.92 -3.82 3.27
N GLY A 339 9.10 -4.03 4.32
CA GLY A 339 8.63 -5.34 4.74
C GLY A 339 7.31 -5.73 4.10
N ILE A 340 7.05 -7.04 3.96
CA ILE A 340 5.73 -7.55 3.63
C ILE A 340 5.10 -8.15 4.89
N ALA A 341 4.17 -7.40 5.48
CA ALA A 341 3.27 -7.86 6.53
C ALA A 341 2.09 -8.67 5.92
N SER A 342 0.94 -8.66 6.54
CA SER A 342 -0.31 -9.27 6.03
C SER A 342 -1.49 -8.81 6.87
N THR A 343 -2.69 -8.77 6.29
CA THR A 343 -3.91 -8.61 7.07
C THR A 343 -4.08 -9.72 8.12
N SER A 344 -3.53 -10.92 7.88
CA SER A 344 -3.48 -11.99 8.90
C SER A 344 -2.61 -11.64 10.10
N GLY A 345 -1.55 -10.85 9.94
CA GLY A 345 -0.73 -10.35 11.05
C GLY A 345 -1.45 -9.29 11.88
N LEU A 346 -2.32 -8.49 11.25
CA LEU A 346 -3.04 -7.39 11.90
C LEU A 346 -4.28 -7.89 12.67
N ALA A 347 -5.00 -8.87 12.11
CA ALA A 347 -6.31 -9.29 12.63
C ALA A 347 -6.34 -10.73 13.13
N GLY A 348 -5.28 -11.50 12.91
CA GLY A 348 -5.29 -12.94 13.09
C GLY A 348 -6.03 -13.67 11.97
N ASN A 349 -5.73 -14.96 11.80
CA ASN A 349 -6.47 -15.82 10.88
C ASN A 349 -6.43 -17.27 11.40
N LYS A 350 -7.58 -17.93 11.38
CA LYS A 350 -7.72 -19.31 11.89
C LYS A 350 -6.77 -20.26 11.13
N GLY A 351 -5.96 -21.00 11.90
CA GLY A 351 -4.99 -21.95 11.35
C GLY A 351 -3.67 -21.33 10.88
N GLN A 352 -3.42 -20.06 11.15
CA GLN A 352 -2.24 -19.32 10.73
C GLN A 352 -1.46 -18.69 11.90
N ALA A 353 -1.45 -19.30 13.07
CA ALA A 353 -0.81 -18.70 14.25
C ALA A 353 0.68 -18.36 14.04
N ASN A 354 1.46 -19.25 13.41
CA ASN A 354 2.86 -19.03 13.04
C ASN A 354 3.02 -17.93 11.98
N TYR A 355 2.19 -17.96 10.95
CA TYR A 355 2.21 -16.96 9.89
C TYR A 355 1.79 -15.58 10.42
N ALA A 356 0.70 -15.51 11.18
CA ALA A 356 0.24 -14.28 11.82
C ALA A 356 1.31 -13.71 12.76
N ALA A 357 1.96 -14.54 13.59
CA ALA A 357 3.07 -14.13 14.45
C ALA A 357 4.22 -13.54 13.63
N SER A 358 4.65 -14.20 12.53
CA SER A 358 5.71 -13.69 11.68
C SER A 358 5.36 -12.36 11.03
N LYS A 359 4.11 -12.19 10.55
CA LYS A 359 3.67 -10.98 9.86
C LYS A 359 3.35 -9.81 10.81
N ALA A 360 2.91 -10.09 12.04
CA ALA A 360 2.85 -9.12 13.13
C ALA A 360 4.27 -8.70 13.59
N GLY A 361 5.22 -9.64 13.61
CA GLY A 361 6.63 -9.33 13.88
C GLY A 361 7.23 -8.33 12.88
N VAL A 362 6.86 -8.39 11.60
CA VAL A 362 7.26 -7.37 10.60
C VAL A 362 6.71 -5.98 10.96
N VAL A 363 5.49 -5.89 11.52
CA VAL A 363 4.95 -4.61 12.01
C VAL A 363 5.83 -4.06 13.14
N GLY A 364 6.17 -4.90 14.13
CA GLY A 364 7.05 -4.50 15.22
C GLY A 364 8.44 -4.09 14.76
N LEU A 365 9.00 -4.72 13.70
CA LEU A 365 10.26 -4.30 13.10
C LEU A 365 10.17 -2.89 12.50
N VAL A 366 9.09 -2.58 11.80
CA VAL A 366 8.85 -1.24 11.22
C VAL A 366 8.77 -0.20 12.33
N GLU A 367 7.99 -0.46 13.38
CA GLU A 367 7.82 0.44 14.52
C GLU A 367 9.13 0.71 15.27
N ALA A 368 9.99 -0.30 15.40
CA ALA A 368 11.28 -0.17 16.09
C ALA A 368 12.34 0.50 15.21
N MET A 369 12.49 0.05 13.96
CA MET A 369 13.59 0.48 13.10
C MET A 369 13.40 1.89 12.53
N ALA A 370 12.15 2.32 12.30
CA ALA A 370 11.89 3.62 11.67
C ALA A 370 12.46 4.81 12.48
N PRO A 371 12.25 4.93 13.81
CA PRO A 371 12.88 5.98 14.60
C PRO A 371 14.41 5.84 14.71
N ASP A 372 14.93 4.60 14.81
CA ASP A 372 16.36 4.33 14.94
C ASP A 372 17.15 4.78 13.70
N LEU A 373 16.56 4.69 12.52
CA LEU A 373 17.20 5.00 11.24
C LEU A 373 16.88 6.41 10.72
N ALA A 374 16.06 7.17 11.43
CA ALA A 374 15.65 8.52 11.01
C ALA A 374 16.83 9.49 10.84
N SER A 375 17.88 9.38 11.67
CA SER A 375 19.10 10.21 11.58
C SER A 375 19.88 9.99 10.27
N ARG A 376 19.67 8.85 9.60
CA ARG A 376 20.23 8.52 8.29
C ARG A 376 19.25 8.79 7.14
N SER A 377 18.11 9.42 7.42
CA SER A 377 17.01 9.60 6.45
C SER A 377 16.56 8.29 5.78
N ILE A 378 16.82 7.13 6.40
CA ILE A 378 16.36 5.84 5.93
C ILE A 378 14.92 5.64 6.41
N THR A 379 13.99 5.39 5.49
CA THR A 379 12.61 5.05 5.88
C THR A 379 12.40 3.54 5.94
N VAL A 380 11.63 3.11 6.93
CA VAL A 380 11.23 1.72 7.11
C VAL A 380 9.72 1.64 7.13
N ASN A 381 9.15 0.95 6.16
CA ASN A 381 7.71 0.79 6.05
C ASN A 381 7.35 -0.68 5.72
N ALA A 382 6.09 -1.03 5.86
CA ALA A 382 5.60 -2.31 5.36
C ALA A 382 4.28 -2.17 4.61
N VAL A 383 4.04 -3.12 3.73
CA VAL A 383 2.75 -3.31 3.09
C VAL A 383 2.09 -4.55 3.67
N ALA A 384 0.80 -4.47 4.00
CA ALA A 384 -0.01 -5.58 4.49
C ALA A 384 -1.04 -6.00 3.42
N PRO A 385 -0.70 -6.93 2.51
CA PRO A 385 -1.64 -7.41 1.51
C PRO A 385 -2.82 -8.12 2.16
N GLY A 386 -4.01 -7.95 1.55
CA GLY A 386 -5.17 -8.80 1.81
C GLY A 386 -5.16 -10.03 0.91
N PHE A 387 -6.34 -10.38 0.37
CA PHE A 387 -6.44 -11.45 -0.62
C PHE A 387 -5.91 -10.96 -1.99
N ILE A 388 -4.76 -11.47 -2.40
CA ILE A 388 -4.09 -11.15 -3.68
C ILE A 388 -4.10 -12.39 -4.58
N GLU A 389 -4.49 -12.23 -5.83
CA GLU A 389 -4.54 -13.29 -6.84
C GLU A 389 -3.13 -13.72 -7.25
N THR A 390 -2.69 -14.83 -6.72
CA THR A 390 -1.36 -15.42 -6.98
C THR A 390 -1.46 -16.94 -7.16
N ALA A 391 -0.39 -17.58 -7.61
CA ALA A 391 -0.31 -19.04 -7.65
C ALA A 391 -0.48 -19.69 -6.26
N MET A 392 -0.14 -18.98 -5.19
CA MET A 392 -0.34 -19.43 -3.81
C MET A 392 -1.82 -19.44 -3.45
N THR A 393 -2.54 -18.36 -3.69
CA THR A 393 -3.98 -18.23 -3.39
C THR A 393 -4.86 -19.04 -4.33
N ALA A 394 -4.39 -19.34 -5.55
CA ALA A 394 -5.09 -20.24 -6.49
C ALA A 394 -5.28 -21.66 -5.96
N ARG A 395 -4.49 -22.08 -4.96
CA ARG A 395 -4.63 -23.40 -4.28
C ARG A 395 -5.77 -23.45 -3.28
N ILE A 396 -6.31 -22.28 -2.88
CA ILE A 396 -7.46 -22.19 -1.97
C ILE A 396 -8.70 -22.74 -2.70
N PRO A 397 -9.56 -23.55 -2.06
CA PRO A 397 -10.79 -24.04 -2.65
C PRO A 397 -11.66 -22.90 -3.20
N PHE A 398 -12.30 -23.12 -4.34
CA PHE A 398 -13.03 -22.10 -5.10
C PHE A 398 -14.01 -21.29 -4.24
N VAL A 399 -14.86 -21.95 -3.44
CA VAL A 399 -15.87 -21.27 -2.61
C VAL A 399 -15.21 -20.32 -1.58
N GLN A 400 -14.15 -20.78 -0.92
CA GLN A 400 -13.42 -19.93 0.03
C GLN A 400 -12.75 -18.75 -0.67
N ARG A 401 -12.21 -18.97 -1.86
CA ARG A 401 -11.59 -17.93 -2.68
C ARG A 401 -12.60 -16.85 -3.08
N GLU A 402 -13.84 -17.25 -3.48
CA GLU A 402 -14.91 -16.31 -3.78
C GLU A 402 -15.38 -15.51 -2.55
N ILE A 403 -15.40 -16.13 -1.37
CA ILE A 403 -15.66 -15.42 -0.11
C ILE A 403 -14.56 -14.37 0.12
N PHE A 404 -13.29 -14.73 0.05
CA PHE A 404 -12.20 -13.80 0.27
C PHE A 404 -12.18 -12.63 -0.73
N ARG A 405 -12.53 -12.89 -1.99
CA ARG A 405 -12.68 -11.84 -3.01
C ARG A 405 -13.74 -10.81 -2.63
N ARG A 406 -14.83 -11.23 -2.00
CA ARG A 406 -16.01 -10.40 -1.73
C ARG A 406 -16.07 -9.81 -0.32
N THR A 407 -15.11 -10.11 0.54
CA THR A 407 -15.05 -9.57 1.91
C THR A 407 -14.41 -8.20 2.00
N ASN A 408 -14.04 -7.57 0.89
CA ASN A 408 -13.53 -6.21 0.85
C ASN A 408 -14.50 -5.26 0.10
N SER A 409 -14.31 -3.96 0.27
CA SER A 409 -15.18 -2.92 -0.30
C SER A 409 -15.19 -2.90 -1.83
N LEU A 410 -14.14 -3.42 -2.47
CA LEU A 410 -14.00 -3.48 -3.93
C LEU A 410 -14.55 -4.79 -4.53
N SER A 411 -14.99 -5.73 -3.69
CA SER A 411 -15.62 -7.01 -4.04
C SER A 411 -14.79 -7.89 -4.99
N GLN A 412 -13.47 -7.80 -4.94
CA GLN A 412 -12.54 -8.57 -5.77
C GLN A 412 -11.21 -8.84 -5.08
N GLY A 413 -10.43 -9.78 -5.60
CA GLY A 413 -9.04 -9.96 -5.22
C GLY A 413 -8.16 -8.84 -5.76
N GLY A 414 -7.14 -8.43 -5.00
CA GLY A 414 -6.09 -7.56 -5.49
C GLY A 414 -5.16 -8.31 -6.43
N HIS A 415 -4.47 -7.58 -7.29
CA HIS A 415 -3.41 -8.12 -8.14
C HIS A 415 -2.04 -7.94 -7.51
N PRO A 416 -1.04 -8.78 -7.84
CA PRO A 416 0.34 -8.54 -7.41
C PRO A 416 0.85 -7.13 -7.71
N GLU A 417 0.41 -6.56 -8.83
CA GLU A 417 0.72 -5.20 -9.27
C GLU A 417 0.17 -4.13 -8.32
N ASP A 418 -0.99 -4.34 -7.69
CA ASP A 418 -1.56 -3.40 -6.71
C ASP A 418 -0.64 -3.26 -5.48
N VAL A 419 -0.03 -4.39 -5.06
CA VAL A 419 0.98 -4.40 -3.98
C VAL A 419 2.27 -3.74 -4.44
N ALA A 420 2.74 -4.08 -5.64
CA ALA A 420 3.97 -3.57 -6.22
C ALA A 420 3.94 -2.05 -6.44
N GLU A 421 2.81 -1.49 -6.88
CA GLU A 421 2.64 -0.04 -7.04
C GLU A 421 2.73 0.72 -5.72
N THR A 422 2.16 0.16 -4.63
CA THR A 422 2.29 0.76 -3.30
C THR A 422 3.74 0.70 -2.80
N ILE A 423 4.45 -0.39 -3.06
CA ILE A 423 5.87 -0.53 -2.73
C ILE A 423 6.71 0.43 -3.57
N GLY A 424 6.44 0.56 -4.87
CA GLY A 424 7.10 1.52 -5.73
C GLY A 424 6.92 2.97 -5.26
N TYR A 425 5.75 3.31 -4.74
CA TYR A 425 5.51 4.59 -4.08
C TYR A 425 6.36 4.75 -2.81
N LEU A 426 6.39 3.75 -1.93
CA LEU A 426 7.17 3.81 -0.68
C LEU A 426 8.69 3.82 -0.91
N LEU A 427 9.17 3.36 -2.07
CA LEU A 427 10.56 3.42 -2.49
C LEU A 427 10.92 4.72 -3.22
N ASP A 428 9.92 5.47 -3.69
CA ASP A 428 10.14 6.76 -4.33
C ASP A 428 10.86 7.71 -3.35
N PRO A 429 11.98 8.35 -3.73
CA PRO A 429 12.63 9.36 -2.89
C PRO A 429 11.64 10.42 -2.38
N ALA A 430 10.68 10.83 -3.22
CA ALA A 430 9.68 11.83 -2.89
C ALA A 430 8.68 11.39 -1.80
N SER A 431 8.64 10.10 -1.43
CA SER A 431 7.83 9.58 -0.32
C SER A 431 8.55 9.59 1.04
N GLY A 432 9.69 10.28 1.15
CA GLY A 432 10.52 10.32 2.37
C GLY A 432 9.77 10.76 3.64
N GLY A 433 8.70 11.53 3.49
CA GLY A 433 7.82 11.91 4.60
C GLY A 433 6.95 10.78 5.16
N VAL A 434 6.93 9.60 4.51
CA VAL A 434 6.20 8.42 4.98
C VAL A 434 7.19 7.45 5.61
N ASN A 435 7.18 7.34 6.94
CA ASN A 435 8.09 6.48 7.69
C ASN A 435 7.37 5.81 8.87
N GLY A 436 7.74 4.58 9.20
CA GLY A 436 7.20 3.82 10.33
C GLY A 436 5.77 3.31 10.10
N GLN A 437 5.32 3.16 8.85
CA GLN A 437 3.94 2.84 8.55
C GLN A 437 3.74 1.43 7.97
N VAL A 438 2.58 0.87 8.28
CA VAL A 438 2.10 -0.38 7.70
C VAL A 438 0.84 -0.11 6.91
N VAL A 439 0.96 -0.10 5.58
CA VAL A 439 -0.14 0.22 4.66
C VAL A 439 -0.84 -1.04 4.19
N ARG A 440 -2.14 -1.13 4.39
CA ARG A 440 -2.93 -2.27 3.89
C ARG A 440 -3.26 -2.09 2.40
N VAL A 441 -2.91 -3.08 1.61
CA VAL A 441 -3.33 -3.23 0.21
C VAL A 441 -4.32 -4.38 0.15
N CYS A 442 -5.55 -4.11 0.59
CA CYS A 442 -6.57 -5.14 0.82
C CYS A 442 -7.97 -4.77 0.31
N GLY A 443 -8.11 -3.62 -0.37
CA GLY A 443 -9.41 -3.12 -0.80
C GLY A 443 -10.37 -2.90 0.36
N GLN A 444 -9.86 -2.57 1.53
CA GLN A 444 -10.57 -2.41 2.79
C GLN A 444 -11.37 -3.66 3.18
N ASN A 445 -10.65 -4.75 3.46
CA ASN A 445 -11.25 -5.97 4.01
C ASN A 445 -11.98 -5.68 5.35
N LEU A 446 -12.90 -6.57 5.74
CA LEU A 446 -13.72 -6.48 6.96
C LEU A 446 -12.92 -6.45 8.26
N VAL A 447 -11.65 -6.77 8.25
CA VAL A 447 -10.76 -6.66 9.41
C VAL A 447 -10.59 -5.21 9.85
N GLY A 448 -10.71 -4.99 11.13
CA GLY A 448 -10.54 -3.70 11.79
C GLY A 448 -9.21 -3.01 11.53
N ALA A 449 -8.97 -1.98 12.29
CA ALA A 449 -7.78 -1.14 12.17
C ALA A 449 -6.51 -1.89 12.52
#